data_7c86c62c8a172fd8dc12f34bd8fd9c57
#
_entry.id   7c86c62c8a172fd8dc12f34bd8fd9c57
#
_cell.length_a   1.000
_cell.length_b   1.000
_cell.length_c   1.000
_cell.angle_alpha   90.00
_cell.angle_beta   90.00
_cell.angle_gamma   90.00
#
_symmetry.space_group_name_H-M   'P 1'
#
loop_
_entity.id
_entity.type
_entity.pdbx_description
1 polymer ?
#
loop_
_entity_poly.entity_id
_entity_poly.type
_entity_poly.pdbx_seq_one_letter_code
_entity_poly.pdbx_strand_id
1 'polypeptide(L)'
;GAPAIVFGTNPENGMFFVGTKSVFNKRQVKINYTYDDIAKNHQGNVADILRLCLRYLPHIDGIVQADWIGVGGGSVYRPNTLEYKFATPINQQIILAPHTSYTEVSPDAEAKIGVTIQSTNYCRFIDTMDAEIKRPNLLKDVAEIAALIPFCKVSDNKYARSYCRQLVNKFIRMGKIPNAEFMHNILEAKYKGEVNVTTFKVWHKLFQLKQRLLDAIVVNGNVECYIDGEPTRHEGFVTVSTNPYKLVDRLTFSKANFNLSKNW
;
A
#
# COMPACT_ATOMS: atom_id res chain seq x y z
N GLY A 1 8.02 -0.28 -1.97
CA GLY A 1 6.86 -0.44 -2.85
C GLY A 1 7.05 0.22 -4.20
N ALA A 2 6.11 0.08 -5.10
CA ALA A 2 6.11 0.80 -6.37
C ALA A 2 6.14 2.32 -6.14
N PRO A 3 6.80 3.10 -7.01
CA PRO A 3 6.73 4.56 -6.93
C PRO A 3 5.30 5.06 -7.08
N ALA A 4 4.85 5.89 -6.14
CA ALA A 4 3.54 6.53 -6.25
C ALA A 4 3.66 7.79 -7.11
N ILE A 5 2.90 7.84 -8.20
CA ILE A 5 2.83 8.95 -9.14
C ILE A 5 1.56 9.75 -8.87
N VAL A 6 1.69 11.06 -8.78
CA VAL A 6 0.56 12.00 -8.70
C VAL A 6 0.56 12.85 -9.96
N PHE A 7 -0.58 12.92 -10.64
CA PHE A 7 -0.70 13.65 -11.89
C PHE A 7 -2.11 14.21 -12.07
N GLY A 8 -2.22 15.19 -12.93
CA GLY A 8 -3.50 15.82 -13.27
C GLY A 8 -3.36 17.30 -13.57
N THR A 9 -4.48 18.00 -13.57
CA THR A 9 -4.53 19.45 -13.77
C THR A 9 -4.55 20.15 -12.41
N ASN A 10 -3.59 21.01 -12.16
CA ASN A 10 -3.58 21.83 -10.95
C ASN A 10 -4.68 22.89 -11.03
N PRO A 11 -5.67 22.89 -10.12
CA PRO A 11 -6.80 23.80 -10.17
C PRO A 11 -6.39 25.27 -9.97
N GLU A 12 -5.23 25.54 -9.36
CA GLU A 12 -4.77 26.91 -9.13
C GLU A 12 -4.31 27.63 -10.40
N ASN A 13 -3.78 26.88 -11.38
CA ASN A 13 -3.20 27.49 -12.59
C ASN A 13 -3.64 26.83 -13.90
N GLY A 14 -4.43 25.77 -13.85
CA GLY A 14 -4.91 25.05 -15.02
C GLY A 14 -3.85 24.26 -15.78
N MET A 15 -2.64 24.10 -15.25
CA MET A 15 -1.54 23.39 -15.91
C MET A 15 -1.52 21.91 -15.54
N PHE A 16 -1.28 21.06 -16.53
CA PHE A 16 -1.00 19.65 -16.29
C PHE A 16 0.34 19.47 -15.60
N PHE A 17 0.39 18.59 -14.59
CA PHE A 17 1.61 18.28 -13.86
C PHE A 17 1.78 16.79 -13.59
N VAL A 18 3.01 16.42 -13.29
CA VAL A 18 3.37 15.10 -12.73
C VAL A 18 4.24 15.27 -11.50
N GLY A 19 4.16 14.33 -10.57
CA GLY A 19 4.98 14.34 -9.37
C GLY A 19 4.89 13.03 -8.60
N THR A 20 5.47 13.03 -7.40
CA THR A 20 5.31 11.99 -6.40
C THR A 20 4.45 12.54 -5.26
N LYS A 21 4.28 11.79 -4.16
CA LYS A 21 3.63 12.31 -2.94
C LYS A 21 4.25 13.61 -2.40
N SER A 22 5.43 13.99 -2.86
CA SER A 22 6.07 15.26 -2.50
C SER A 22 5.31 16.50 -2.98
N VAL A 23 4.34 16.37 -3.89
CA VAL A 23 3.42 17.44 -4.26
C VAL A 23 2.56 17.91 -3.09
N PHE A 24 2.34 17.05 -2.09
CA PHE A 24 1.56 17.33 -0.86
C PHE A 24 2.44 17.70 0.34
N ASN A 25 3.73 17.94 0.16
CA ASN A 25 4.62 18.28 1.27
C ASN A 25 4.37 19.70 1.79
N LYS A 26 4.49 19.89 3.12
CA LYS A 26 4.32 21.22 3.75
C LYS A 26 5.47 22.21 3.48
N ARG A 27 6.69 21.71 3.31
CA ARG A 27 7.90 22.58 3.21
C ARG A 27 8.59 22.56 1.86
N GLN A 28 8.63 21.40 1.19
CA GLN A 28 9.30 21.23 -0.10
C GLN A 28 8.30 20.60 -1.07
N VAL A 29 7.43 21.42 -1.58
CA VAL A 29 6.47 21.02 -2.61
C VAL A 29 7.23 20.83 -3.92
N LYS A 30 7.04 19.66 -4.57
CA LYS A 30 7.70 19.30 -5.82
C LYS A 30 6.66 18.94 -6.86
N ILE A 31 6.15 19.96 -7.54
CA ILE A 31 5.25 19.85 -8.68
C ILE A 31 6.09 20.03 -9.94
N ASN A 32 5.87 19.23 -10.99
CA ASN A 32 6.64 19.30 -12.21
C ASN A 32 5.70 19.49 -13.39
N TYR A 33 5.76 20.65 -14.01
CA TYR A 33 5.03 21.04 -15.23
C TYR A 33 5.88 20.81 -16.48
N THR A 34 7.21 20.81 -16.30
CA THR A 34 8.20 20.72 -17.38
C THR A 34 9.27 19.68 -17.08
N TYR A 35 10.06 19.32 -18.09
CA TYR A 35 11.24 18.45 -17.90
C TYR A 35 12.32 19.11 -17.03
N ASP A 36 12.43 20.45 -17.08
CA ASP A 36 13.38 21.21 -16.25
C ASP A 36 12.97 21.15 -14.77
N ASP A 37 11.66 21.23 -14.46
CA ASP A 37 11.16 21.02 -13.10
C ASP A 37 11.52 19.63 -12.58
N ILE A 38 11.36 18.59 -13.42
CA ILE A 38 11.73 17.23 -13.05
C ILE A 38 13.23 17.15 -12.76
N ALA A 39 14.09 17.71 -13.62
CA ALA A 39 15.53 17.68 -13.44
C ALA A 39 15.98 18.42 -12.16
N LYS A 40 15.29 19.51 -11.80
CA LYS A 40 15.54 20.27 -10.57
C LYS A 40 15.09 19.51 -9.31
N ASN A 41 13.94 18.86 -9.37
CA ASN A 41 13.25 18.29 -8.20
C ASN A 41 13.61 16.84 -7.91
N HIS A 42 14.02 16.06 -8.94
CA HIS A 42 14.19 14.61 -8.85
C HIS A 42 15.45 14.14 -9.56
N GLN A 43 15.99 12.98 -9.11
CA GLN A 43 17.17 12.37 -9.71
C GLN A 43 16.94 10.85 -9.90
N GLY A 44 17.78 10.23 -10.74
CA GLY A 44 17.77 8.77 -10.97
C GLY A 44 16.44 8.28 -11.52
N ASN A 45 16.11 7.02 -11.21
CA ASN A 45 14.95 6.32 -11.74
C ASN A 45 13.62 7.07 -11.58
N VAL A 46 13.44 7.79 -10.46
CA VAL A 46 12.20 8.58 -10.25
C VAL A 46 12.07 9.70 -11.28
N ALA A 47 13.17 10.38 -11.60
CA ALA A 47 13.16 11.42 -12.63
C ALA A 47 12.83 10.84 -14.01
N ASP A 48 13.37 9.67 -14.34
CA ASP A 48 13.11 9.00 -15.63
C ASP A 48 11.63 8.56 -15.74
N ILE A 49 11.07 7.99 -14.68
CA ILE A 49 9.64 7.65 -14.62
C ILE A 49 8.77 8.91 -14.80
N LEU A 50 9.09 10.02 -14.11
CA LEU A 50 8.31 11.26 -14.23
C LEU A 50 8.40 11.87 -15.62
N ARG A 51 9.54 11.77 -16.32
CA ARG A 51 9.69 12.19 -17.72
C ARG A 51 8.77 11.37 -18.64
N LEU A 52 8.72 10.05 -18.45
CA LEU A 52 7.79 9.20 -19.20
C LEU A 52 6.33 9.53 -18.88
N CYS A 53 6.01 9.78 -17.61
CA CYS A 53 4.68 10.21 -17.19
C CYS A 53 4.28 11.55 -17.83
N LEU A 54 5.15 12.56 -17.80
CA LEU A 54 4.88 13.87 -18.42
C LEU A 54 4.64 13.75 -19.93
N ARG A 55 5.30 12.80 -20.59
CA ARG A 55 5.19 12.57 -22.04
C ARG A 55 3.94 11.80 -22.45
N TYR A 56 3.52 10.80 -21.67
CA TYR A 56 2.56 9.81 -22.12
C TYR A 56 1.24 9.76 -21.34
N LEU A 57 1.16 10.43 -20.18
CA LEU A 57 -0.11 10.50 -19.46
C LEU A 57 -1.10 11.42 -20.18
N PRO A 58 -2.38 11.07 -20.18
CA PRO A 58 -3.42 11.98 -20.65
C PRO A 58 -3.56 13.18 -19.70
N HIS A 59 -3.88 14.34 -20.26
CA HIS A 59 -4.32 15.47 -19.48
C HIS A 59 -5.74 15.17 -18.99
N ILE A 60 -5.92 15.15 -17.68
CA ILE A 60 -7.19 14.88 -17.02
C ILE A 60 -7.58 16.04 -16.12
N ASP A 61 -8.87 16.28 -15.97
CA ASP A 61 -9.39 17.16 -14.95
C ASP A 61 -9.26 16.49 -13.58
N GLY A 62 -8.90 17.29 -12.56
CA GLY A 62 -8.62 16.81 -11.22
C GLY A 62 -7.23 16.20 -11.07
N ILE A 63 -6.98 15.62 -9.90
CA ILE A 63 -5.67 15.10 -9.49
C ILE A 63 -5.82 13.64 -9.08
N VAL A 64 -4.95 12.78 -9.61
CA VAL A 64 -4.98 11.34 -9.34
C VAL A 64 -3.62 10.86 -8.86
N GLN A 65 -3.65 9.97 -7.87
CA GLN A 65 -2.51 9.16 -7.48
C GLN A 65 -2.66 7.74 -8.03
N ALA A 66 -1.58 7.25 -8.63
CA ALA A 66 -1.47 5.90 -9.17
C ALA A 66 -0.15 5.26 -8.75
N ASP A 67 -0.10 3.95 -8.66
CA ASP A 67 1.15 3.22 -8.52
C ASP A 67 1.75 2.96 -9.90
N TRP A 68 3.07 3.17 -10.03
CA TRP A 68 3.83 2.87 -11.24
C TRP A 68 4.02 1.36 -11.36
N ILE A 69 3.59 0.77 -12.48
CA ILE A 69 3.75 -0.67 -12.74
C ILE A 69 4.95 -0.94 -13.64
N GLY A 70 5.15 -0.11 -14.69
CA GLY A 70 6.30 -0.30 -15.57
C GLY A 70 6.17 0.37 -16.93
N VAL A 71 7.15 0.08 -17.77
CA VAL A 71 7.18 0.41 -19.20
C VAL A 71 6.61 -0.79 -19.95
N GLY A 72 5.71 -0.56 -20.91
CA GLY A 72 5.09 -1.63 -21.67
C GLY A 72 6.06 -2.41 -22.59
N GLY A 73 5.52 -3.32 -23.38
CA GLY A 73 6.28 -4.19 -24.29
C GLY A 73 6.36 -5.65 -23.84
N GLY A 74 5.76 -6.00 -22.69
CA GLY A 74 5.75 -7.36 -22.16
C GLY A 74 4.46 -7.70 -21.44
N SER A 75 4.42 -8.87 -20.81
CA SER A 75 3.31 -9.35 -19.99
C SER A 75 3.68 -9.52 -18.52
N VAL A 76 4.95 -9.33 -18.14
CA VAL A 76 5.45 -9.53 -16.78
C VAL A 76 6.13 -8.27 -16.29
N TYR A 77 5.71 -7.76 -15.11
CA TYR A 77 6.20 -6.52 -14.52
C TYR A 77 6.53 -6.70 -13.04
N ARG A 78 7.59 -6.04 -12.57
CA ARG A 78 8.09 -6.12 -11.18
C ARG A 78 8.27 -4.72 -10.59
N PRO A 79 7.18 -4.01 -10.26
CA PRO A 79 7.28 -2.65 -9.71
C PRO A 79 7.80 -2.63 -8.25
N ASN A 80 7.76 -3.76 -7.56
CA ASN A 80 8.21 -3.96 -6.19
C ASN A 80 8.67 -5.42 -5.99
N THR A 81 8.46 -6.02 -4.81
CA THR A 81 8.70 -7.46 -4.57
C THR A 81 7.75 -8.38 -5.32
N LEU A 82 6.62 -7.85 -5.78
CA LEU A 82 5.66 -8.60 -6.57
C LEU A 82 6.04 -8.59 -8.05
N GLU A 83 5.87 -9.74 -8.64
CA GLU A 83 5.76 -9.90 -10.08
C GLU A 83 4.29 -9.98 -10.45
N TYR A 84 3.86 -9.10 -11.35
CA TYR A 84 2.54 -9.12 -11.96
C TYR A 84 2.63 -9.70 -13.36
N LYS A 85 1.84 -10.74 -13.62
CA LYS A 85 1.77 -11.40 -14.92
C LYS A 85 0.39 -11.19 -15.51
N PHE A 86 0.35 -10.56 -16.66
CA PHE A 86 -0.86 -10.29 -17.44
C PHE A 86 -1.09 -11.39 -18.47
N ALA A 87 -2.35 -11.68 -18.79
CA ALA A 87 -2.71 -12.68 -19.77
C ALA A 87 -2.18 -12.39 -21.20
N THR A 88 -2.01 -11.10 -21.53
CA THR A 88 -1.49 -10.64 -22.81
C THR A 88 -0.45 -9.54 -22.63
N PRO A 89 0.51 -9.40 -23.56
CA PRO A 89 1.45 -8.28 -23.54
C PRO A 89 0.73 -6.93 -23.57
N ILE A 90 1.25 -5.97 -22.82
CA ILE A 90 0.76 -4.59 -22.79
C ILE A 90 1.60 -3.76 -23.76
N ASN A 91 0.98 -3.24 -24.82
CA ASN A 91 1.68 -2.53 -25.90
C ASN A 91 1.80 -1.01 -25.64
N GLN A 92 1.09 -0.46 -24.66
CA GLN A 92 1.21 0.95 -24.26
C GLN A 92 2.61 1.25 -23.75
N GLN A 93 3.02 2.52 -23.82
CA GLN A 93 4.36 2.96 -23.41
C GLN A 93 4.57 2.88 -21.89
N ILE A 94 3.53 3.20 -21.12
CA ILE A 94 3.56 3.19 -19.65
C ILE A 94 2.33 2.51 -19.06
N ILE A 95 2.50 1.99 -17.85
CA ILE A 95 1.46 1.26 -17.13
C ILE A 95 1.36 1.81 -15.71
N LEU A 96 0.17 2.26 -15.32
CA LEU A 96 -0.14 2.78 -13.99
C LEU A 96 -1.40 2.13 -13.42
N ALA A 97 -1.48 2.06 -12.10
CA ALA A 97 -2.64 1.58 -11.34
C ALA A 97 -3.24 2.74 -10.51
N PRO A 98 -4.20 3.52 -11.05
CA PRO A 98 -4.83 4.62 -10.35
C PRO A 98 -5.71 4.10 -9.20
N HIS A 99 -5.73 4.80 -8.05
CA HIS A 99 -6.49 4.35 -6.89
C HIS A 99 -7.06 5.47 -6.01
N THR A 100 -6.53 6.70 -6.09
CA THR A 100 -6.96 7.81 -5.22
C THR A 100 -7.05 9.09 -6.03
N SER A 101 -8.09 9.90 -5.81
CA SER A 101 -8.23 11.24 -6.38
C SER A 101 -8.17 12.31 -5.28
N TYR A 102 -7.81 13.52 -5.67
CA TYR A 102 -7.70 14.69 -4.80
C TYR A 102 -8.34 15.90 -5.45
N THR A 103 -8.80 16.85 -4.65
CA THR A 103 -9.44 18.09 -5.11
C THR A 103 -8.44 19.20 -5.34
N GLU A 104 -7.26 19.15 -4.68
CA GLU A 104 -6.25 20.21 -4.72
C GLU A 104 -4.83 19.64 -4.49
N VAL A 105 -3.81 20.46 -4.72
CA VAL A 105 -2.41 20.14 -4.43
C VAL A 105 -2.01 20.84 -3.13
N SER A 106 -2.41 20.27 -2.01
CA SER A 106 -2.07 20.79 -0.68
C SER A 106 -1.80 19.67 0.32
N PRO A 107 -1.09 19.96 1.43
CA PRO A 107 -0.87 18.98 2.49
C PRO A 107 -2.16 18.49 3.15
N ASP A 108 -3.21 19.28 3.08
CA ASP A 108 -4.50 19.02 3.70
C ASP A 108 -5.56 18.57 2.66
N ALA A 109 -5.11 18.26 1.42
CA ALA A 109 -5.97 17.77 0.33
C ALA A 109 -6.80 16.55 0.73
N GLU A 110 -8.09 16.61 0.50
CA GLU A 110 -9.00 15.51 0.75
C GLU A 110 -8.76 14.40 -0.27
N ALA A 111 -8.54 13.18 0.24
CA ALA A 111 -8.31 11.99 -0.56
C ALA A 111 -9.60 11.18 -0.71
N LYS A 112 -10.01 10.90 -1.94
CA LYS A 112 -11.12 10.00 -2.26
C LYS A 112 -10.56 8.72 -2.88
N ILE A 113 -10.83 7.58 -2.25
CA ILE A 113 -10.40 6.26 -2.73
C ILE A 113 -11.38 5.73 -3.77
N GLY A 114 -10.85 5.03 -4.76
CA GLY A 114 -11.63 4.42 -5.83
C GLY A 114 -11.78 5.36 -7.02
N VAL A 115 -10.77 5.39 -7.88
CA VAL A 115 -10.80 6.11 -9.16
C VAL A 115 -10.49 5.14 -10.29
N THR A 116 -11.25 5.25 -11.36
CA THR A 116 -11.03 4.54 -12.61
C THR A 116 -10.75 5.53 -13.73
N ILE A 117 -9.72 5.26 -14.54
CA ILE A 117 -9.35 6.05 -15.71
C ILE A 117 -9.29 5.12 -16.92
N GLN A 118 -9.82 5.56 -18.04
CA GLN A 118 -9.74 4.82 -19.28
C GLN A 118 -8.32 4.84 -19.85
N SER A 119 -7.85 3.68 -20.28
CA SER A 119 -6.56 3.55 -20.96
C SER A 119 -6.55 4.31 -22.30
N THR A 120 -5.37 4.83 -22.66
CA THR A 120 -5.12 5.51 -23.92
C THR A 120 -4.22 4.66 -24.84
N ASN A 121 -3.89 5.16 -26.01
CA ASN A 121 -2.92 4.50 -26.90
C ASN A 121 -1.50 4.45 -26.31
N TYR A 122 -1.18 5.32 -25.35
CA TYR A 122 0.16 5.44 -24.77
C TYR A 122 0.25 4.98 -23.31
N CYS A 123 -0.86 5.04 -22.56
CA CYS A 123 -0.91 4.69 -21.16
C CYS A 123 -1.95 3.60 -20.89
N ARG A 124 -1.52 2.49 -20.32
CA ARG A 124 -2.41 1.46 -19.76
C ARG A 124 -2.71 1.80 -18.31
N PHE A 125 -3.98 2.01 -18.00
CA PHE A 125 -4.47 2.09 -16.63
C PHE A 125 -5.05 0.74 -16.21
N ILE A 126 -4.51 0.22 -15.10
CA ILE A 126 -5.02 -1.03 -14.50
C ILE A 126 -6.19 -0.65 -13.60
N ASP A 127 -7.30 -1.33 -13.75
CA ASP A 127 -8.45 -1.17 -12.86
C ASP A 127 -8.13 -1.74 -11.49
N THR A 128 -8.07 -0.87 -10.48
CA THR A 128 -7.83 -1.25 -9.09
C THR A 128 -9.12 -1.53 -8.31
N MET A 129 -10.27 -1.35 -8.95
CA MET A 129 -11.59 -1.59 -8.35
C MET A 129 -12.13 -3.01 -8.61
N ASP A 130 -11.41 -3.81 -9.39
CA ASP A 130 -11.81 -5.17 -9.77
C ASP A 130 -11.54 -6.21 -8.66
N ALA A 131 -11.96 -5.90 -7.45
CA ALA A 131 -11.88 -6.79 -6.30
C ALA A 131 -13.11 -6.62 -5.39
N GLU A 132 -13.62 -7.74 -4.90
CA GLU A 132 -14.73 -7.76 -3.96
C GLU A 132 -14.42 -8.60 -2.73
N ILE A 133 -15.03 -8.28 -1.60
CA ILE A 133 -14.97 -9.12 -0.40
C ILE A 133 -16.23 -9.96 -0.28
N LYS A 134 -16.09 -11.29 -0.33
CA LYS A 134 -17.18 -12.22 0.00
C LYS A 134 -17.37 -12.19 1.50
N ARG A 135 -18.58 -11.88 1.96
CA ARG A 135 -18.90 -11.73 3.39
C ARG A 135 -18.57 -13.01 4.19
N PRO A 136 -17.42 -13.08 4.91
CA PRO A 136 -17.13 -14.21 5.77
C PRO A 136 -17.95 -14.13 7.05
N ASN A 137 -18.32 -15.28 7.61
CA ASN A 137 -18.93 -15.31 8.94
C ASN A 137 -17.84 -15.08 10.00
N LEU A 138 -17.80 -13.89 10.59
CA LEU A 138 -16.81 -13.45 11.58
C LEU A 138 -17.41 -13.29 12.99
N LEU A 139 -18.67 -13.63 13.20
CA LEU A 139 -19.36 -13.41 14.48
C LEU A 139 -18.62 -14.05 15.66
N LYS A 140 -18.16 -15.28 15.48
CA LYS A 140 -17.40 -16.00 16.52
C LYS A 140 -16.08 -15.28 16.84
N ASP A 141 -15.32 -14.88 15.82
CA ASP A 141 -14.02 -14.20 16.01
C ASP A 141 -14.19 -12.85 16.73
N VAL A 142 -15.20 -12.09 16.32
CA VAL A 142 -15.53 -10.79 16.92
C VAL A 142 -15.97 -10.98 18.37
N ALA A 143 -16.83 -11.96 18.67
CA ALA A 143 -17.27 -12.25 20.03
C ALA A 143 -16.09 -12.66 20.93
N GLU A 144 -15.18 -13.52 20.46
CA GLU A 144 -14.00 -13.93 21.20
C GLU A 144 -13.04 -12.77 21.48
N ILE A 145 -12.86 -11.88 20.50
CA ILE A 145 -12.05 -10.66 20.68
C ILE A 145 -12.71 -9.73 21.70
N ALA A 146 -14.00 -9.45 21.55
CA ALA A 146 -14.76 -8.59 22.44
C ALA A 146 -14.71 -9.08 23.90
N ALA A 147 -14.80 -10.39 24.12
CA ALA A 147 -14.72 -11.00 25.45
C ALA A 147 -13.33 -10.82 26.10
N LEU A 148 -12.26 -10.67 25.33
CA LEU A 148 -10.91 -10.48 25.85
C LEU A 148 -10.54 -9.02 26.10
N ILE A 149 -11.14 -8.07 25.39
CA ILE A 149 -10.78 -6.64 25.47
C ILE A 149 -10.81 -6.09 26.90
N PRO A 150 -11.82 -6.38 27.76
CA PRO A 150 -11.87 -5.85 29.12
C PRO A 150 -10.68 -6.29 29.99
N PHE A 151 -10.05 -7.39 29.65
CA PHE A 151 -8.91 -7.97 30.40
C PHE A 151 -7.55 -7.55 29.81
N CYS A 152 -7.53 -6.74 28.75
CA CYS A 152 -6.30 -6.23 28.21
C CYS A 152 -5.70 -5.15 29.11
N LYS A 153 -4.38 -5.21 29.29
CA LYS A 153 -3.60 -4.11 29.84
C LYS A 153 -2.78 -3.48 28.72
N VAL A 154 -3.13 -2.26 28.35
CA VAL A 154 -2.37 -1.44 27.38
C VAL A 154 -1.77 -0.28 28.14
N SER A 155 -0.46 -0.16 28.08
CA SER A 155 0.28 0.88 28.78
C SER A 155 -0.01 2.27 28.23
N ASP A 156 -0.13 3.25 29.12
CA ASP A 156 -0.11 4.68 28.76
C ASP A 156 1.30 5.16 28.42
N ASN A 157 2.33 4.40 28.80
CA ASN A 157 3.72 4.67 28.49
C ASN A 157 3.99 4.50 26.98
N LYS A 158 4.25 5.61 26.30
CA LYS A 158 4.53 5.61 24.84
C LYS A 158 5.75 4.76 24.46
N TYR A 159 6.74 4.63 25.34
CA TYR A 159 7.95 3.83 25.09
C TYR A 159 7.65 2.34 25.14
N ALA A 160 6.84 1.89 26.12
CA ALA A 160 6.37 0.52 26.20
C ALA A 160 5.56 0.11 24.97
N ARG A 161 4.61 0.96 24.55
CA ARG A 161 3.82 0.73 23.32
C ARG A 161 4.70 0.67 22.08
N SER A 162 5.69 1.54 21.96
CA SER A 162 6.64 1.54 20.85
C SER A 162 7.49 0.28 20.82
N TYR A 163 8.00 -0.13 21.99
CA TYR A 163 8.78 -1.36 22.11
C TYR A 163 7.98 -2.60 21.72
N CYS A 164 6.76 -2.77 22.24
CA CYS A 164 5.89 -3.88 21.84
C CYS A 164 5.62 -3.92 20.34
N ARG A 165 5.36 -2.77 19.69
CA ARG A 165 5.19 -2.69 18.24
C ARG A 165 6.45 -3.08 17.48
N GLN A 166 7.63 -2.66 17.93
CA GLN A 166 8.90 -3.02 17.31
C GLN A 166 9.16 -4.52 17.44
N LEU A 167 8.87 -5.10 18.60
CA LEU A 167 9.02 -6.53 18.86
C LEU A 167 8.12 -7.36 17.93
N VAL A 168 6.82 -7.03 17.85
CA VAL A 168 5.89 -7.67 16.92
C VAL A 168 6.37 -7.55 15.49
N ASN A 169 6.78 -6.34 15.07
CA ASN A 169 7.26 -6.09 13.71
C ASN A 169 8.53 -6.89 13.38
N LYS A 170 9.42 -7.10 14.35
CA LYS A 170 10.62 -7.94 14.18
C LYS A 170 10.23 -9.36 13.75
N PHE A 171 9.27 -9.98 14.44
CA PHE A 171 8.83 -11.34 14.08
C PHE A 171 8.09 -11.39 12.74
N ILE A 172 7.22 -10.41 12.46
CA ILE A 172 6.53 -10.31 11.16
C ILE A 172 7.54 -10.24 10.01
N ARG A 173 8.63 -9.45 10.14
CA ARG A 173 9.69 -9.36 9.14
C ARG A 173 10.44 -10.68 8.95
N MET A 174 10.51 -11.50 9.98
CA MET A 174 11.08 -12.85 9.91
C MET A 174 10.08 -13.89 9.34
N GLY A 175 8.87 -13.47 8.98
CA GLY A 175 7.80 -14.37 8.54
C GLY A 175 7.24 -15.25 9.66
N LYS A 176 7.26 -14.78 10.92
CA LYS A 176 6.85 -15.55 12.10
C LYS A 176 5.76 -14.83 12.89
N ILE A 177 4.82 -15.62 13.41
CA ILE A 177 3.80 -15.17 14.35
C ILE A 177 3.95 -16.00 15.63
N PRO A 178 4.71 -15.52 16.63
CA PRO A 178 4.87 -16.25 17.89
C PRO A 178 3.58 -16.15 18.72
N ASN A 179 3.38 -17.13 19.61
CA ASN A 179 2.23 -17.13 20.52
C ASN A 179 2.31 -16.00 21.56
N ALA A 180 1.18 -15.72 22.21
CA ALA A 180 1.03 -14.60 23.13
C ALA A 180 1.89 -14.74 24.38
N GLU A 181 2.00 -15.93 24.92
CA GLU A 181 2.80 -16.25 26.11
C GLU A 181 4.29 -16.02 25.84
N PHE A 182 4.79 -16.51 24.70
CA PHE A 182 6.16 -16.26 24.27
C PHE A 182 6.43 -14.77 24.11
N MET A 183 5.54 -14.03 23.42
CA MET A 183 5.69 -12.58 23.23
C MET A 183 5.79 -11.82 24.55
N HIS A 184 4.97 -12.19 25.54
CA HIS A 184 5.02 -11.58 26.86
C HIS A 184 6.30 -11.95 27.63
N ASN A 185 6.75 -13.21 27.52
CA ASN A 185 7.92 -13.70 28.25
C ASN A 185 9.23 -13.04 27.80
N ILE A 186 9.34 -12.68 26.53
CA ILE A 186 10.54 -12.02 25.97
C ILE A 186 10.54 -10.50 26.15
N LEU A 187 9.50 -9.90 26.78
CA LEU A 187 9.53 -8.48 27.13
C LEU A 187 10.66 -8.20 28.10
N GLU A 188 11.33 -7.06 27.92
CA GLU A 188 12.28 -6.54 28.92
C GLU A 188 11.57 -6.35 30.26
N ALA A 189 12.28 -6.63 31.37
CA ALA A 189 11.72 -6.59 32.73
C ALA A 189 10.96 -5.28 33.04
N LYS A 190 11.50 -4.14 32.59
CA LYS A 190 10.88 -2.82 32.77
C LYS A 190 9.52 -2.63 32.08
N TYR A 191 9.17 -3.50 31.10
CA TYR A 191 7.92 -3.43 30.34
C TYR A 191 6.93 -4.56 30.66
N LYS A 192 7.34 -5.57 31.44
CA LYS A 192 6.48 -6.72 31.77
C LYS A 192 5.20 -6.34 32.50
N GLY A 193 5.27 -5.33 33.35
CA GLY A 193 4.11 -4.80 34.08
C GLY A 193 3.20 -3.88 33.27
N GLU A 194 3.65 -3.43 32.10
CA GLU A 194 2.96 -2.44 31.27
C GLU A 194 1.96 -3.06 30.28
N VAL A 195 2.20 -4.30 29.87
CA VAL A 195 1.37 -5.03 28.91
C VAL A 195 1.21 -6.47 29.40
N ASN A 196 0.00 -7.00 29.35
CA ASN A 196 -0.24 -8.40 29.80
C ASN A 196 -0.36 -9.37 28.62
N VAL A 197 -0.38 -10.66 28.93
CA VAL A 197 -0.53 -11.74 27.95
C VAL A 197 -1.83 -11.60 27.16
N THR A 198 -2.92 -11.16 27.80
CA THR A 198 -4.23 -11.02 27.13
C THR A 198 -4.17 -10.00 26.00
N THR A 199 -3.38 -8.94 26.13
CA THR A 199 -3.17 -7.96 25.05
C THR A 199 -2.52 -8.59 23.81
N PHE A 200 -1.55 -9.49 23.99
CA PHE A 200 -0.97 -10.25 22.89
C PHE A 200 -1.94 -11.28 22.31
N LYS A 201 -2.81 -11.89 23.13
CA LYS A 201 -3.89 -12.79 22.65
C LYS A 201 -4.89 -12.05 21.76
N VAL A 202 -5.30 -10.84 22.16
CA VAL A 202 -6.18 -10.00 21.33
C VAL A 202 -5.48 -9.60 20.03
N TRP A 203 -4.21 -9.18 20.10
CA TRP A 203 -3.44 -8.87 18.89
C TRP A 203 -3.37 -10.09 17.93
N HIS A 204 -3.12 -11.28 18.45
CA HIS A 204 -3.05 -12.50 17.64
C HIS A 204 -4.41 -12.84 16.99
N LYS A 205 -5.51 -12.72 17.74
CA LYS A 205 -6.86 -12.91 17.21
C LYS A 205 -7.24 -11.88 16.14
N LEU A 206 -6.88 -10.60 16.34
CA LEU A 206 -7.06 -9.55 15.34
C LEU A 206 -6.23 -9.83 14.08
N PHE A 207 -5.03 -10.38 14.23
CA PHE A 207 -4.21 -10.80 13.11
C PHE A 207 -4.90 -11.93 12.33
N GLN A 208 -5.41 -12.96 13.01
CA GLN A 208 -6.15 -14.08 12.38
C GLN A 208 -7.44 -13.58 11.69
N LEU A 209 -8.21 -12.70 12.34
CA LEU A 209 -9.39 -12.06 11.76
C LEU A 209 -9.05 -11.34 10.45
N LYS A 210 -7.96 -10.57 10.45
CA LYS A 210 -7.47 -9.89 9.24
C LYS A 210 -7.11 -10.88 8.13
N GLN A 211 -6.47 -12.01 8.43
CA GLN A 211 -6.17 -13.04 7.42
C GLN A 211 -7.46 -13.62 6.83
N ARG A 212 -8.47 -13.91 7.64
CA ARG A 212 -9.79 -14.38 7.16
C ARG A 212 -10.47 -13.36 6.26
N LEU A 213 -10.33 -12.06 6.55
CA LEU A 213 -10.82 -11.00 5.66
C LEU A 213 -10.07 -10.99 4.33
N LEU A 214 -8.74 -11.12 4.36
CA LEU A 214 -7.91 -11.22 3.15
C LEU A 214 -8.25 -12.45 2.31
N ASP A 215 -8.49 -13.60 2.97
CA ASP A 215 -8.88 -14.86 2.31
C ASP A 215 -10.28 -14.78 1.65
N ALA A 216 -11.12 -13.86 2.14
CA ALA A 216 -12.46 -13.62 1.59
C ALA A 216 -12.47 -12.65 0.39
N ILE A 217 -11.33 -12.04 0.04
CA ILE A 217 -11.24 -11.14 -1.10
C ILE A 217 -11.05 -11.95 -2.37
N VAL A 218 -11.87 -11.65 -3.36
CA VAL A 218 -11.79 -12.18 -4.73
C VAL A 218 -11.42 -11.05 -5.66
N VAL A 219 -10.37 -11.26 -6.45
CA VAL A 219 -9.97 -10.37 -7.54
C VAL A 219 -10.53 -10.96 -8.83
N ASN A 220 -11.32 -10.20 -9.56
CA ASN A 220 -11.97 -10.66 -10.79
C ASN A 220 -11.08 -10.45 -12.02
N GLY A 221 -10.01 -9.67 -11.92
CA GLY A 221 -9.09 -9.35 -13.02
C GLY A 221 -8.15 -10.51 -13.39
N ASN A 222 -7.64 -10.45 -14.63
CA ASN A 222 -6.73 -11.45 -15.19
C ASN A 222 -5.24 -11.14 -14.93
N VAL A 223 -4.91 -10.76 -13.68
CA VAL A 223 -3.54 -10.46 -13.27
C VAL A 223 -3.12 -11.46 -12.21
N GLU A 224 -2.15 -12.28 -12.53
CA GLU A 224 -1.53 -13.21 -11.58
C GLU A 224 -0.39 -12.51 -10.83
N CYS A 225 -0.21 -12.85 -9.57
CA CYS A 225 0.85 -12.31 -8.71
C CYS A 225 1.79 -13.40 -8.22
N TYR A 226 3.09 -13.10 -8.22
CA TYR A 226 4.13 -14.01 -7.75
C TYR A 226 5.15 -13.29 -6.87
N ILE A 227 5.77 -14.03 -5.94
CA ILE A 227 6.97 -13.66 -5.20
C ILE A 227 7.98 -14.80 -5.36
N ASP A 228 9.16 -14.50 -5.86
CA ASP A 228 10.23 -15.48 -6.08
C ASP A 228 9.77 -16.73 -6.88
N GLY A 229 8.87 -16.53 -7.84
CA GLY A 229 8.30 -17.60 -8.67
C GLY A 229 7.11 -18.34 -8.05
N GLU A 230 6.79 -18.10 -6.78
CA GLU A 230 5.65 -18.73 -6.11
C GLU A 230 4.38 -17.87 -6.23
N PRO A 231 3.23 -18.46 -6.58
CA PRO A 231 1.96 -17.74 -6.64
C PRO A 231 1.60 -17.11 -5.30
N THR A 232 1.15 -15.88 -5.33
CA THR A 232 0.73 -15.16 -4.13
C THR A 232 -0.50 -14.29 -4.41
N ARG A 233 -1.14 -13.80 -3.33
CA ARG A 233 -2.19 -12.79 -3.46
C ARG A 233 -1.59 -11.40 -3.73
N HIS A 234 -2.41 -10.46 -4.13
CA HIS A 234 -2.03 -9.05 -4.25
C HIS A 234 -1.53 -8.49 -2.91
N GLU A 235 -0.66 -7.46 -2.94
CA GLU A 235 0.00 -6.90 -1.75
C GLU A 235 -0.98 -6.47 -0.66
N GLY A 236 -2.12 -5.90 -1.06
CA GLY A 236 -3.15 -5.47 -0.13
C GLY A 236 -4.31 -4.80 -0.85
N PHE A 237 -5.30 -4.48 -0.04
CA PHE A 237 -6.56 -3.88 -0.49
C PHE A 237 -6.93 -2.72 0.42
N VAL A 238 -7.68 -1.77 -0.11
CA VAL A 238 -8.26 -0.67 0.66
C VAL A 238 -9.78 -0.72 0.46
N THR A 239 -10.53 -0.72 1.56
CA THR A 239 -12.00 -0.71 1.46
C THR A 239 -12.47 0.65 0.95
N VAL A 240 -13.38 0.64 -0.02
CA VAL A 240 -14.04 1.85 -0.51
C VAL A 240 -15.25 2.12 0.40
N SER A 241 -15.04 2.99 1.38
CA SER A 241 -16.07 3.34 2.37
C SER A 241 -15.77 4.72 2.96
N THR A 242 -16.71 5.29 3.71
CA THR A 242 -16.54 6.57 4.43
C THR A 242 -15.31 6.54 5.35
N ASN A 243 -15.01 5.38 5.96
CA ASN A 243 -13.81 5.16 6.75
C ASN A 243 -13.01 4.02 6.11
N PRO A 244 -12.06 4.31 5.22
CA PRO A 244 -11.32 3.29 4.51
C PRO A 244 -10.36 2.53 5.43
N TYR A 245 -10.33 1.21 5.30
CA TYR A 245 -9.42 0.32 6.00
C TYR A 245 -8.45 -0.33 5.03
N LYS A 246 -7.16 -0.34 5.37
CA LYS A 246 -6.13 -1.01 4.60
C LYS A 246 -5.91 -2.42 5.12
N LEU A 247 -6.16 -3.41 4.29
CA LEU A 247 -5.91 -4.84 4.53
C LEU A 247 -4.65 -5.25 3.76
N VAL A 248 -3.57 -5.54 4.47
CA VAL A 248 -2.29 -5.96 3.87
C VAL A 248 -1.82 -7.25 4.51
N ASP A 249 -1.40 -8.22 3.70
CA ASP A 249 -0.70 -9.41 4.17
C ASP A 249 0.74 -9.07 4.56
N ARG A 250 0.88 -8.48 5.76
CA ARG A 250 2.17 -8.04 6.28
C ARG A 250 3.16 -9.18 6.51
N LEU A 251 2.68 -10.40 6.78
CA LEU A 251 3.55 -11.53 7.00
C LEU A 251 4.35 -11.86 5.74
N THR A 252 3.63 -12.00 4.63
CA THR A 252 4.22 -12.29 3.32
C THR A 252 5.06 -11.11 2.82
N PHE A 253 4.47 -9.92 2.73
CA PHE A 253 5.13 -8.78 2.08
C PHE A 253 6.21 -8.11 2.92
N SER A 254 6.10 -8.08 4.26
CA SER A 254 7.19 -7.53 5.08
C SER A 254 8.42 -8.42 5.01
N LYS A 255 8.28 -9.74 4.99
CA LYS A 255 9.39 -10.67 4.81
C LYS A 255 10.06 -10.47 3.45
N ALA A 256 9.29 -10.46 2.37
CA ALA A 256 9.80 -10.27 1.01
C ALA A 256 10.52 -8.91 0.84
N ASN A 257 9.89 -7.80 1.28
CA ASN A 257 10.48 -6.46 1.21
C ASN A 257 11.77 -6.30 2.03
N PHE A 258 11.95 -7.07 3.11
CA PHE A 258 13.18 -7.03 3.92
C PHE A 258 14.32 -7.84 3.32
N ASN A 259 14.01 -8.85 2.52
CA ASN A 259 14.99 -9.71 1.87
C ASN A 259 15.42 -9.20 0.50
N LEU A 260 14.78 -8.16 -0.03
CA LEU A 260 15.28 -7.48 -1.22
C LEU A 260 16.64 -6.87 -0.90
N SER A 261 17.67 -7.29 -1.64
CA SER A 261 18.89 -6.52 -1.76
C SER A 261 18.50 -5.11 -2.24
N LYS A 262 18.89 -4.08 -1.48
CA LYS A 262 18.60 -2.67 -1.78
C LYS A 262 19.40 -2.19 -3.00
N ASN A 263 19.15 -2.78 -4.14
CA ASN A 263 19.67 -2.31 -5.42
C ASN A 263 18.54 -1.50 -6.11
N TRP A 264 18.34 -0.30 -5.60
CA TRP A 264 17.52 0.75 -6.25
C TRP A 264 18.43 1.81 -6.84
#